data_89c84908dc91f065d2d0e48f9e5ead84
#
_entry.id   89c84908dc91f065d2d0e48f9e5ead84
#
_cell.length_a   1.000
_cell.length_b   1.000
_cell.length_c   1.000
_cell.angle_alpha   90.00
_cell.angle_beta   90.00
_cell.angle_gamma   90.00
#
_symmetry.space_group_name_H-M   'P 1'
#
loop_
_entity.id
_entity.type
_entity.pdbx_description
1 polymer ?
#
loop_
_entity_poly.entity_id
_entity_poly.type
_entity_poly.pdbx_seq_one_letter_code
_entity_poly.pdbx_strand_id
1 'polypeptide(L)'
;MDIKQGIIKRNKIRYIVTNTKCGDEVVALIRVNVGSRDEKDSIKGMSHILEHMFFRGTERFPTQKDLTGVLYRCGGKFNAYTSKDSTVFYISVSKKCIEQGLDILSDAFYNSLFRTEDLEKE
;
A
#
# COMPACT_ATOMS: atom_id res chain seq x y z
N MET A 1 -12.65 -9.20 20.60
CA MET A 1 -11.75 -8.61 19.57
C MET A 1 -10.59 -7.95 20.29
N ASP A 2 -9.37 -8.36 19.97
CA ASP A 2 -8.17 -7.83 20.61
C ASP A 2 -7.60 -6.70 19.74
N ILE A 3 -7.42 -5.52 20.33
CA ILE A 3 -6.84 -4.36 19.66
C ILE A 3 -5.52 -4.01 20.32
N LYS A 4 -4.46 -3.94 19.52
CA LYS A 4 -3.15 -3.45 19.94
C LYS A 4 -2.81 -2.21 19.13
N GLN A 5 -2.31 -1.18 19.78
CA GLN A 5 -1.90 0.05 19.14
C GLN A 5 -0.62 0.60 19.76
N GLY A 6 0.12 1.35 19.00
CA GLY A 6 1.36 1.95 19.49
C GLY A 6 2.08 2.76 18.42
N ILE A 7 3.33 3.10 18.73
CA ILE A 7 4.20 3.85 17.84
C ILE A 7 5.51 3.06 17.72
N ILE A 8 5.94 2.82 16.48
CA ILE A 8 7.24 2.22 16.22
C ILE A 8 8.32 3.27 16.53
N LYS A 9 9.16 3.01 17.52
CA LYS A 9 10.15 3.99 18.04
C LYS A 9 11.11 4.51 16.96
N ARG A 10 11.54 3.63 16.06
CA ARG A 10 12.53 3.96 15.02
C ARG A 10 12.06 5.02 14.02
N ASN A 11 10.84 4.90 13.52
CA ASN A 11 10.33 5.71 12.42
C ASN A 11 9.07 6.52 12.77
N LYS A 12 8.63 6.45 14.03
CA LYS A 12 7.45 7.15 14.55
C LYS A 12 6.13 6.80 13.88
N ILE A 13 6.07 5.68 13.14
CA ILE A 13 4.85 5.22 12.52
C ILE A 13 3.90 4.70 13.60
N ARG A 14 2.67 5.19 13.57
CA ARG A 14 1.59 4.66 14.42
C ARG A 14 1.04 3.38 13.80
N TYR A 15 0.74 2.41 14.62
CA TYR A 15 0.14 1.16 14.16
C TYR A 15 -1.08 0.77 15.00
N ILE A 16 -2.00 0.08 14.37
CA ILE A 16 -3.14 -0.57 15.01
C ILE A 16 -3.21 -1.98 14.45
N VAL A 17 -3.25 -2.97 15.34
CA VAL A 17 -3.46 -4.38 14.98
C VAL A 17 -4.71 -4.88 15.67
N THR A 18 -5.61 -5.45 14.90
CA THR A 18 -6.88 -6.02 15.40
C THR A 18 -6.95 -7.49 15.05
N ASN A 19 -7.14 -8.34 16.02
CA ASN A 19 -7.42 -9.76 15.80
C ASN A 19 -8.92 -10.02 15.95
N THR A 20 -9.58 -10.30 14.84
CA THR A 20 -11.01 -10.59 14.80
C THR A 20 -11.32 -12.03 15.18
N LYS A 21 -10.31 -12.92 15.24
CA LYS A 21 -10.46 -14.37 15.49
C LYS A 21 -11.41 -15.05 14.51
N CYS A 22 -11.55 -14.50 13.31
CA CYS A 22 -12.50 -14.94 12.31
C CYS A 22 -11.80 -15.07 10.95
N GLY A 23 -11.95 -16.22 10.29
CA GLY A 23 -11.45 -16.46 8.95
C GLY A 23 -9.92 -16.58 8.83
N ASP A 24 -9.47 -16.75 7.60
CA ASP A 24 -8.05 -16.93 7.24
C ASP A 24 -7.48 -15.75 6.43
N GLU A 25 -8.28 -14.73 6.22
CA GLU A 25 -7.87 -13.51 5.52
C GLU A 25 -7.25 -12.50 6.50
N VAL A 26 -6.16 -11.89 6.07
CA VAL A 26 -5.53 -10.78 6.78
C VAL A 26 -5.44 -9.59 5.83
N VAL A 27 -5.90 -8.43 6.30
CA VAL A 27 -5.78 -7.17 5.59
C VAL A 27 -4.71 -6.33 6.27
N ALA A 28 -3.74 -5.86 5.49
CA ALA A 28 -2.74 -4.89 5.93
C ALA A 28 -2.86 -3.63 5.10
N LEU A 29 -2.82 -2.47 5.75
CA LEU A 29 -2.93 -1.19 5.06
C LEU A 29 -1.93 -0.17 5.59
N ILE A 30 -1.55 0.76 4.71
CA ILE A 30 -0.81 1.98 5.02
C ILE A 30 -1.74 3.15 4.70
N ARG A 31 -1.98 4.00 5.69
CA ARG A 31 -2.72 5.25 5.50
C ARG A 31 -1.78 6.43 5.63
N VAL A 32 -1.78 7.27 4.61
CA VAL A 32 -1.08 8.55 4.60
C VAL A 32 -2.12 9.66 4.74
N ASN A 33 -1.93 10.54 5.72
CA ASN A 33 -2.87 11.66 5.99
C ASN A 33 -2.62 12.83 5.03
N VAL A 34 -2.62 12.52 3.74
CA VAL A 34 -2.51 13.48 2.62
C VAL A 34 -3.48 13.03 1.55
N GLY A 35 -4.28 13.94 1.06
CA GLY A 35 -5.25 13.70 0.02
C GLY A 35 -5.41 14.90 -0.91
N SER A 36 -6.47 14.90 -1.71
CA SER A 36 -6.67 15.91 -2.74
C SER A 36 -6.79 17.34 -2.20
N ARG A 37 -7.27 17.51 -0.96
CA ARG A 37 -7.38 18.86 -0.34
C ARG A 37 -6.02 19.49 -0.01
N ASP A 38 -4.99 18.66 0.17
CA ASP A 38 -3.65 19.12 0.55
C ASP A 38 -2.83 19.56 -0.66
N GLU A 39 -3.35 19.36 -1.86
CA GLU A 39 -2.68 19.69 -3.11
C GLU A 39 -2.77 21.19 -3.40
N LYS A 40 -1.64 21.77 -3.85
CA LYS A 40 -1.63 23.11 -4.44
C LYS A 40 -2.27 23.07 -5.84
N ASP A 41 -2.82 24.19 -6.29
CA ASP A 41 -3.47 24.28 -7.60
C ASP A 41 -2.59 23.82 -8.77
N SER A 42 -1.26 24.04 -8.66
CA SER A 42 -0.27 23.62 -9.67
C SER A 42 -0.05 22.10 -9.76
N ILE A 43 -0.50 21.34 -8.77
CA ILE A 43 -0.27 19.89 -8.66
C ILE A 43 -1.57 19.12 -8.37
N LYS A 44 -2.71 19.66 -8.78
CA LYS A 44 -3.99 18.95 -8.62
C LYS A 44 -3.98 17.59 -9.30
N GLY A 45 -4.47 16.57 -8.59
CA GLY A 45 -4.48 15.19 -9.07
C GLY A 45 -3.22 14.40 -8.73
N MET A 46 -2.22 15.02 -8.12
CA MET A 46 -0.94 14.37 -7.79
C MET A 46 -1.12 13.16 -6.86
N SER A 47 -1.96 13.28 -5.84
CA SER A 47 -2.22 12.17 -4.90
C SER A 47 -2.80 10.97 -5.62
N HIS A 48 -3.70 11.18 -6.57
CA HIS A 48 -4.31 10.12 -7.37
C HIS A 48 -3.31 9.49 -8.35
N ILE A 49 -2.46 10.30 -8.95
CA ILE A 49 -1.37 9.79 -9.82
C ILE A 49 -0.38 8.95 -9.00
N LEU A 50 0.03 9.40 -7.83
CA LEU A 50 0.91 8.64 -6.93
C LEU A 50 0.27 7.31 -6.51
N GLU A 51 -1.03 7.30 -6.26
CA GLU A 51 -1.79 6.07 -5.99
C GLU A 51 -1.66 5.09 -7.16
N HIS A 52 -1.86 5.53 -8.40
CA HIS A 52 -1.72 4.70 -9.59
C HIS A 52 -0.29 4.18 -9.79
N MET A 53 0.71 4.96 -9.42
CA MET A 53 2.13 4.60 -9.56
C MET A 53 2.62 3.62 -8.50
N PHE A 54 1.92 3.50 -7.39
CA PHE A 54 2.37 2.74 -6.21
C PHE A 54 2.69 1.27 -6.50
N PHE A 55 1.87 0.60 -7.30
CA PHE A 55 2.05 -0.81 -7.61
C PHE A 55 2.64 -1.07 -9.00
N ARG A 56 3.25 -0.08 -9.64
CA ARG A 56 3.82 -0.22 -10.99
C ARG A 56 5.13 -1.01 -11.03
N GLY A 57 5.84 -1.06 -9.94
CA GLY A 57 7.06 -1.84 -9.81
C GLY A 57 8.08 -1.25 -8.85
N THR A 58 9.00 -2.12 -8.44
CA THR A 58 10.15 -1.82 -7.59
C THR A 58 11.41 -2.42 -8.21
N GLU A 59 12.58 -2.18 -7.63
CA GLU A 59 13.80 -2.85 -8.10
C GLU A 59 13.71 -4.37 -7.98
N ARG A 60 13.10 -4.88 -6.90
CA ARG A 60 12.91 -6.30 -6.66
C ARG A 60 11.85 -6.93 -7.57
N PHE A 61 10.83 -6.16 -7.90
CA PHE A 61 9.69 -6.58 -8.73
C PHE A 61 9.48 -5.53 -9.83
N PRO A 62 10.26 -5.60 -10.94
CA PRO A 62 10.34 -4.51 -11.91
C PRO A 62 9.04 -4.14 -12.62
N THR A 63 8.09 -5.06 -12.68
CA THR A 63 6.79 -4.80 -13.31
C THR A 63 5.64 -4.98 -12.31
N GLN A 64 4.50 -4.39 -12.63
CA GLN A 64 3.27 -4.61 -11.84
C GLN A 64 2.93 -6.10 -11.77
N LYS A 65 3.08 -6.83 -12.87
CA LYS A 65 2.82 -8.27 -12.95
C LYS A 65 3.73 -9.06 -12.00
N ASP A 66 5.00 -8.71 -11.90
CA ASP A 66 5.95 -9.37 -10.99
C ASP A 66 5.54 -9.15 -9.53
N LEU A 67 5.24 -7.89 -9.20
CA LEU A 67 4.86 -7.50 -7.84
C LEU A 67 3.54 -8.15 -7.42
N THR A 68 2.51 -8.05 -8.25
CA THR A 68 1.18 -8.60 -7.93
C THR A 68 1.12 -10.11 -8.05
N GLY A 69 1.98 -10.70 -8.85
CA GLY A 69 2.08 -12.16 -8.98
C GLY A 69 2.39 -12.86 -7.66
N VAL A 70 3.19 -12.26 -6.79
CA VAL A 70 3.45 -12.79 -5.45
C VAL A 70 2.16 -12.81 -4.62
N LEU A 71 1.39 -11.74 -4.64
CA LEU A 71 0.10 -11.66 -3.93
C LEU A 71 -0.91 -12.67 -4.47
N TYR A 72 -1.01 -12.81 -5.77
CA TYR A 72 -1.95 -13.76 -6.40
C TYR A 72 -1.63 -15.22 -6.06
N ARG A 73 -0.35 -15.59 -6.00
CA ARG A 73 0.06 -16.93 -5.54
C ARG A 73 -0.34 -17.18 -4.08
N CYS A 74 -0.48 -16.13 -3.28
CA CYS A 74 -0.96 -16.19 -1.91
C CYS A 74 -2.49 -16.07 -1.79
N GLY A 75 -3.23 -16.16 -2.89
CA GLY A 75 -4.68 -15.93 -2.91
C GLY A 75 -5.06 -14.51 -2.53
N GLY A 76 -4.13 -13.57 -2.66
CA GLY A 76 -4.30 -12.19 -2.22
C GLY A 76 -4.63 -11.22 -3.35
N LYS A 77 -4.90 -10.02 -2.94
CA LYS A 77 -5.16 -8.88 -3.82
C LYS A 77 -4.63 -7.60 -3.19
N PHE A 78 -4.48 -6.59 -4.00
CA PHE A 78 -4.12 -5.25 -3.55
C PHE A 78 -5.11 -4.22 -4.09
N ASN A 79 -5.20 -3.10 -3.43
CA ASN A 79 -5.92 -1.95 -3.91
C ASN A 79 -5.44 -0.68 -3.21
N ALA A 80 -5.87 0.46 -3.72
CA ALA A 80 -5.59 1.75 -3.13
C ALA A 80 -6.75 2.69 -3.41
N TYR A 81 -6.88 3.75 -2.62
CA TYR A 81 -7.83 4.82 -2.91
C TYR A 81 -7.33 6.14 -2.33
N THR A 82 -7.70 7.22 -3.00
CA THR A 82 -7.40 8.60 -2.60
C THR A 82 -8.70 9.30 -2.24
N SER A 83 -8.75 9.89 -1.05
CA SER A 83 -9.83 10.75 -0.60
C SER A 83 -9.36 12.20 -0.50
N LYS A 84 -10.20 13.08 0.03
CA LYS A 84 -9.85 14.49 0.24
C LYS A 84 -8.73 14.69 1.26
N ASP A 85 -8.66 13.83 2.27
CA ASP A 85 -7.77 13.99 3.43
C ASP A 85 -6.80 12.83 3.67
N SER A 86 -6.88 11.78 2.86
CA SER A 86 -5.99 10.63 3.01
C SER A 86 -5.84 9.83 1.72
N THR A 87 -4.73 9.10 1.64
CA THR A 87 -4.47 8.09 0.63
C THR A 87 -4.18 6.77 1.34
N VAL A 88 -4.84 5.70 0.93
CA VAL A 88 -4.74 4.39 1.55
C VAL A 88 -4.29 3.37 0.53
N PHE A 89 -3.30 2.57 0.92
CA PHE A 89 -2.78 1.44 0.14
C PHE A 89 -2.98 0.19 0.98
N TYR A 90 -3.57 -0.86 0.43
CA TYR A 90 -3.81 -2.07 1.19
C TYR A 90 -3.68 -3.34 0.37
N ILE A 91 -3.39 -4.40 1.08
CA ILE A 91 -3.37 -5.76 0.57
C ILE A 91 -4.28 -6.65 1.43
N SER A 92 -4.79 -7.69 0.80
CA SER A 92 -5.48 -8.78 1.47
C SER A 92 -4.81 -10.09 1.06
N VAL A 93 -4.40 -10.89 2.03
CA VAL A 93 -3.71 -12.17 1.82
C VAL A 93 -4.20 -13.20 2.83
N SER A 94 -3.92 -14.49 2.56
CA SER A 94 -4.13 -15.52 3.57
C SER A 94 -3.17 -15.33 4.75
N LYS A 95 -3.54 -15.79 5.94
CA LYS A 95 -2.68 -15.76 7.14
C LYS A 95 -1.30 -16.33 6.89
N LYS A 96 -1.19 -17.39 6.11
CA LYS A 96 0.08 -18.06 5.79
C LYS A 96 1.05 -17.16 5.03
N CYS A 97 0.54 -16.18 4.30
CA CYS A 97 1.31 -15.30 3.44
C CYS A 97 1.43 -13.87 3.98
N ILE A 98 1.10 -13.61 5.24
CA ILE A 98 1.11 -12.24 5.75
C ILE A 98 2.51 -11.61 5.72
N GLU A 99 3.56 -12.37 5.95
CA GLU A 99 4.93 -11.86 5.88
C GLU A 99 5.28 -11.41 4.46
N GLN A 100 4.96 -12.23 3.46
CA GLN A 100 5.14 -11.87 2.05
C GLN A 100 4.29 -10.65 1.67
N GLY A 101 3.05 -10.59 2.14
CA GLY A 101 2.17 -9.47 1.91
C GLY A 101 2.70 -8.16 2.49
N LEU A 102 3.18 -8.18 3.73
CA LEU A 102 3.79 -7.01 4.37
C LEU A 102 5.09 -6.60 3.68
N ASP A 103 5.89 -7.56 3.23
CA ASP A 103 7.11 -7.29 2.47
C ASP A 103 6.79 -6.57 1.15
N ILE A 104 5.82 -7.05 0.39
CA ILE A 104 5.36 -6.42 -0.86
C ILE A 104 4.80 -5.02 -0.60
N LEU A 105 3.95 -4.86 0.40
CA LEU A 105 3.34 -3.57 0.72
C LEU A 105 4.40 -2.54 1.11
N SER A 106 5.36 -2.91 1.94
CA SER A 106 6.45 -2.02 2.35
C SER A 106 7.40 -1.70 1.20
N ASP A 107 7.74 -2.68 0.37
CA ASP A 107 8.61 -2.47 -0.79
C ASP A 107 7.96 -1.54 -1.81
N ALA A 108 6.70 -1.74 -2.12
CA ALA A 108 5.93 -0.84 -2.98
C ALA A 108 5.85 0.58 -2.41
N PHE A 109 5.70 0.72 -1.09
CA PHE A 109 5.61 2.03 -0.45
C PHE A 109 6.95 2.79 -0.43
N TYR A 110 8.04 2.12 -0.09
CA TYR A 110 9.34 2.77 0.08
C TYR A 110 10.22 2.77 -1.18
N ASN A 111 10.01 1.84 -2.09
CA ASN A 111 10.94 1.56 -3.20
C ASN A 111 10.27 1.56 -4.57
N SER A 112 9.11 2.21 -4.72
CA SER A 112 8.48 2.42 -6.03
C SER A 112 9.42 3.14 -6.98
N LEU A 113 9.51 2.66 -8.21
CA LEU A 113 10.44 3.19 -9.19
C LEU A 113 10.01 4.53 -9.81
N PHE A 114 8.72 4.83 -9.85
CA PHE A 114 8.17 6.06 -10.45
C PHE A 114 8.77 6.37 -11.82
N ARG A 115 8.79 5.38 -12.72
CA ARG A 115 9.34 5.57 -14.05
C ARG A 115 8.55 6.63 -14.84
N THR A 116 9.26 7.47 -15.59
CA THR A 116 8.64 8.46 -16.46
C THR A 116 7.68 7.83 -17.46
N GLU A 117 8.04 6.67 -18.01
CA GLU A 117 7.21 5.90 -18.94
C GLU A 117 5.87 5.48 -18.33
N ASP A 118 5.87 5.09 -17.07
CA ASP A 118 4.64 4.71 -16.35
C ASP A 118 3.80 5.95 -16.02
N LEU A 119 4.44 7.05 -15.66
CA LEU A 119 3.79 8.33 -15.39
C LEU A 119 3.09 8.89 -16.64
N GLU A 120 3.69 8.77 -17.81
CA GLU A 120 3.12 9.24 -19.06
C GLU A 120 1.87 8.47 -19.49
N LYS A 121 1.68 7.24 -19.00
CA LYS A 121 0.47 6.42 -19.23
C LYS A 121 -0.72 6.82 -18.35
N GLU A 122 -0.47 7.57 -17.32
CA GLU A 122 -1.48 8.06 -16.37
C GLU A 122 -1.86 9.53 -16.68
#